data_230678b7a8553a1c5ff6070357a82a04
#
_entry.id   230678b7a8553a1c5ff6070357a82a04
#
_cell.length_a   1.000
_cell.length_b   1.000
_cell.length_c   1.000
_cell.angle_alpha   90.00
_cell.angle_beta   90.00
_cell.angle_gamma   90.00
#
_symmetry.space_group_name_H-M   'P 1'
#
loop_
_entity.id
_entity.type
_entity.pdbx_description
1 polymer ?
#
loop_
_entity_poly.entity_id
_entity_poly.type
_entity_poly.pdbx_seq_one_letter_code
_entity_poly.pdbx_strand_id
1 'polypeptide(L)'
;MLKKLHTLLMVLFVLFSMVASGTLDAAEPDPGKIPRGMKVYVTGNTSWVTTNHEAGSVYMGGGAESDEAMAWLTAKSDGGDFVVIRTSRSDGYQDYIYSDIGGVDSVHTLVIDTATKANDPYVETVIKNAEALWIAGGDQAEYYNVWNGTKVETAIDYLVNVKQVAVGGTSAGMAILSEIDYIPADLGVYSSEALSDPYHQYMADRKTDFVTSVPYSADIVTDTHFSERDRLGRTITFMARNIVDGLTTVSGTYAIACDEGAAVCVDANGQAKIFGWADYTDYAFFFKADSTPDTCASGSPLHWVDAVSVYKVRGYPSGTNTFDLVNWTGTGGSWESVNVSNGSIDNDVQEPD
;
A
#
# COMPACT_ATOMS: atom_id res chain seq x y z
N MET A 1 -56.65 -28.11 25.67
CA MET A 1 -55.58 -28.46 26.63
C MET A 1 -54.26 -28.51 25.84
N LEU A 2 -53.56 -27.39 25.74
CA LEU A 2 -52.22 -27.34 25.12
C LEU A 2 -51.25 -26.82 26.16
N LYS A 3 -50.30 -27.63 26.54
CA LYS A 3 -49.22 -27.23 27.44
C LYS A 3 -48.19 -26.45 26.62
N LYS A 4 -47.91 -25.23 27.03
CA LYS A 4 -46.81 -24.39 26.54
C LYS A 4 -45.51 -24.88 27.13
N LEU A 5 -44.59 -25.29 26.27
CA LEU A 5 -43.20 -25.66 26.60
C LEU A 5 -42.36 -24.38 26.48
N HIS A 6 -41.86 -23.85 27.59
CA HIS A 6 -40.90 -22.75 27.60
C HIS A 6 -39.50 -23.33 27.49
N THR A 7 -38.83 -23.06 26.38
CA THR A 7 -37.42 -23.38 26.20
C THR A 7 -36.60 -22.19 26.80
N LEU A 8 -35.93 -22.49 27.89
CA LEU A 8 -34.99 -21.56 28.54
C LEU A 8 -33.67 -21.61 27.79
N LEU A 9 -33.33 -20.52 27.08
CA LEU A 9 -32.03 -20.39 26.41
C LEU A 9 -30.99 -19.95 27.45
N MET A 10 -30.14 -20.90 27.86
CA MET A 10 -29.03 -20.63 28.78
C MET A 10 -27.87 -20.06 27.95
N VAL A 11 -27.63 -18.75 28.05
CA VAL A 11 -26.45 -18.10 27.47
C VAL A 11 -25.27 -18.38 28.38
N LEU A 12 -24.38 -19.24 27.92
CA LEU A 12 -23.13 -19.58 28.60
C LEU A 12 -22.10 -18.45 28.28
N PHE A 13 -21.90 -17.52 29.21
CA PHE A 13 -20.78 -16.58 29.16
C PHE A 13 -19.50 -17.34 29.53
N VAL A 14 -18.69 -17.68 28.52
CA VAL A 14 -17.33 -18.15 28.75
C VAL A 14 -16.46 -16.92 28.98
N LEU A 15 -16.13 -16.63 30.24
CA LEU A 15 -15.06 -15.72 30.61
C LEU A 15 -13.73 -16.35 30.18
N PHE A 16 -13.17 -15.90 29.07
CA PHE A 16 -11.78 -16.16 28.72
C PHE A 16 -10.92 -15.26 29.62
N SER A 17 -10.42 -15.82 30.71
CA SER A 17 -9.34 -15.20 31.46
C SER A 17 -8.08 -15.25 30.57
N MET A 18 -7.70 -14.10 30.02
CA MET A 18 -6.34 -13.92 29.45
C MET A 18 -5.34 -14.08 30.60
N VAL A 19 -4.80 -15.27 30.72
CA VAL A 19 -3.51 -15.44 31.38
C VAL A 19 -2.50 -14.85 30.43
N ALA A 20 -1.99 -13.66 30.74
CA ALA A 20 -0.78 -13.15 30.09
C ALA A 20 0.36 -14.09 30.50
N SER A 21 0.57 -15.16 29.76
CA SER A 21 1.82 -15.90 29.77
C SER A 21 2.81 -14.99 29.11
N GLY A 22 3.66 -14.34 29.93
CA GLY A 22 4.89 -13.74 29.43
C GLY A 22 5.68 -14.83 28.71
N THR A 23 5.57 -14.87 27.40
CA THR A 23 6.50 -15.58 26.54
C THR A 23 7.85 -14.86 26.75
N LEU A 24 8.84 -15.60 27.22
CA LEU A 24 10.22 -15.18 27.04
C LEU A 24 10.36 -14.98 25.53
N ASP A 25 10.55 -13.72 25.09
CA ASP A 25 10.82 -13.42 23.70
C ASP A 25 12.03 -14.24 23.26
N ALA A 26 11.79 -15.18 22.38
CA ALA A 26 12.90 -15.87 21.73
C ALA A 26 13.61 -14.82 20.89
N ALA A 27 14.93 -14.72 21.06
CA ALA A 27 15.74 -13.80 20.24
C ALA A 27 15.44 -14.05 18.77
N GLU A 28 15.36 -12.96 17.99
CA GLU A 28 15.14 -13.02 16.55
C GLU A 28 16.23 -13.92 15.90
N PRO A 29 15.87 -14.73 14.90
CA PRO A 29 16.80 -15.69 14.32
C PRO A 29 17.96 -15.00 13.59
N ASP A 30 19.17 -15.50 13.77
CA ASP A 30 20.35 -15.04 13.02
C ASP A 30 20.20 -15.42 11.53
N PRO A 31 20.18 -14.47 10.58
CA PRO A 31 20.10 -14.76 9.16
C PRO A 31 21.34 -15.46 8.60
N GLY A 32 22.45 -15.48 9.36
CA GLY A 32 23.70 -16.07 8.94
C GLY A 32 24.54 -15.15 8.05
N LYS A 33 25.31 -15.74 7.13
CA LYS A 33 26.20 -14.98 6.26
C LYS A 33 25.47 -14.43 5.04
N ILE A 34 25.80 -13.19 4.68
CA ILE A 34 25.33 -12.56 3.43
C ILE A 34 25.68 -13.45 2.23
N PRO A 35 24.70 -13.83 1.42
CA PRO A 35 24.90 -14.67 0.24
C PRO A 35 25.86 -14.03 -0.78
N ARG A 36 26.65 -14.85 -1.45
CA ARG A 36 27.61 -14.34 -2.46
C ARG A 36 26.90 -13.58 -3.58
N GLY A 37 27.35 -12.34 -3.81
CA GLY A 37 26.78 -11.47 -4.87
C GLY A 37 25.51 -10.74 -4.48
N MET A 38 25.04 -10.89 -3.24
CA MET A 38 23.98 -10.05 -2.68
C MET A 38 24.58 -8.73 -2.18
N LYS A 39 23.90 -7.62 -2.46
CA LYS A 39 24.22 -6.31 -1.88
C LYS A 39 23.30 -6.09 -0.68
N VAL A 40 23.90 -5.97 0.48
CA VAL A 40 23.25 -5.66 1.75
C VAL A 40 24.00 -4.49 2.37
N TYR A 41 23.25 -3.49 2.80
CA TYR A 41 23.79 -2.33 3.51
C TYR A 41 23.20 -2.33 4.92
N VAL A 42 24.00 -2.07 5.93
CA VAL A 42 23.58 -2.05 7.34
C VAL A 42 24.16 -0.84 8.02
N THR A 43 23.32 -0.09 8.73
CA THR A 43 23.70 1.03 9.60
C THR A 43 23.04 0.81 10.96
N GLY A 44 23.75 1.09 12.04
CA GLY A 44 23.29 0.87 13.42
C GLY A 44 23.74 -0.46 14.00
N ASN A 45 22.97 -1.02 14.92
CA ASN A 45 23.27 -2.28 15.57
C ASN A 45 23.12 -3.44 14.58
N THR A 46 23.95 -4.46 14.73
CA THR A 46 23.87 -5.68 13.90
C THR A 46 23.17 -6.85 14.58
N SER A 47 22.81 -6.68 15.85
CA SER A 47 22.02 -7.67 16.61
C SER A 47 20.55 -7.30 16.51
N TRP A 48 19.73 -8.22 16.06
CA TRP A 48 18.29 -8.03 15.93
C TRP A 48 17.63 -7.83 17.30
N VAL A 49 16.66 -6.93 17.36
CA VAL A 49 15.90 -6.63 18.57
C VAL A 49 14.42 -6.98 18.37
N THR A 50 13.73 -7.27 19.45
CA THR A 50 12.28 -7.43 19.48
C THR A 50 11.67 -6.25 20.23
N THR A 51 10.69 -5.59 19.66
CA THR A 51 10.05 -4.39 20.23
C THR A 51 8.53 -4.54 20.33
N ASN A 52 7.86 -3.57 20.96
CA ASN A 52 6.41 -3.48 20.96
C ASN A 52 5.91 -2.72 19.73
N HIS A 53 6.36 -3.14 18.54
CA HIS A 53 5.96 -2.55 17.27
C HIS A 53 4.44 -2.57 17.07
N GLU A 54 3.95 -1.71 16.19
CA GLU A 54 2.53 -1.61 15.85
C GLU A 54 2.30 -1.84 14.36
N ALA A 55 1.19 -2.46 14.03
CA ALA A 55 0.74 -2.61 12.64
C ALA A 55 0.37 -1.26 12.01
N GLY A 56 0.50 -1.20 10.70
CA GLY A 56 0.10 -0.06 9.88
C GLY A 56 0.56 -0.18 8.45
N SER A 57 0.13 0.74 7.60
CA SER A 57 0.63 0.81 6.22
C SER A 57 0.88 2.25 5.79
N VAL A 58 1.86 2.45 4.88
CA VAL A 58 2.17 3.76 4.30
C VAL A 58 2.14 3.66 2.78
N TYR A 59 1.27 4.46 2.17
CA TYR A 59 1.13 4.64 0.73
C TYR A 59 1.66 6.02 0.36
N MET A 60 2.84 6.09 -0.29
CA MET A 60 3.50 7.34 -0.62
C MET A 60 3.63 7.50 -2.14
N GLY A 61 3.23 8.67 -2.67
CA GLY A 61 3.04 8.88 -4.10
C GLY A 61 4.32 8.86 -4.94
N GLY A 62 5.47 9.11 -4.34
CA GLY A 62 6.75 9.17 -5.06
C GLY A 62 7.42 10.54 -4.98
N GLY A 63 8.38 10.79 -5.85
CA GLY A 63 9.23 11.98 -5.74
C GLY A 63 10.26 11.81 -4.62
N ALA A 64 10.38 12.80 -3.75
CA ALA A 64 11.09 12.63 -2.48
C ALA A 64 10.12 12.16 -1.39
N GLU A 65 10.66 11.53 -0.36
CA GLU A 65 9.87 11.05 0.76
C GLU A 65 9.33 12.22 1.62
N SER A 66 8.17 12.03 2.26
CA SER A 66 7.69 12.88 3.35
C SER A 66 8.37 12.44 4.64
N ASP A 67 9.18 13.33 5.23
CA ASP A 67 9.92 13.04 6.47
C ASP A 67 8.98 12.68 7.62
N GLU A 68 7.83 13.35 7.71
CA GLU A 68 6.86 13.11 8.77
C GLU A 68 6.13 11.76 8.60
N ALA A 69 5.88 11.34 7.36
CA ALA A 69 5.33 10.01 7.09
C ALA A 69 6.36 8.91 7.39
N MET A 70 7.63 9.15 7.07
CA MET A 70 8.72 8.24 7.45
C MET A 70 8.92 8.20 8.96
N ALA A 71 8.85 9.35 9.65
CA ALA A 71 8.89 9.41 11.11
C ALA A 71 7.70 8.67 11.76
N TRP A 72 6.51 8.74 11.13
CA TRP A 72 5.36 7.95 11.57
C TRP A 72 5.63 6.45 11.42
N LEU A 73 6.25 6.02 10.32
CA LEU A 73 6.59 4.61 10.08
C LEU A 73 7.68 4.11 11.04
N THR A 74 8.76 4.88 11.24
CA THR A 74 9.82 4.51 12.19
C THR A 74 9.31 4.45 13.63
N ALA A 75 8.39 5.36 14.01
CA ALA A 75 7.75 5.31 15.34
C ALA A 75 6.96 4.01 15.58
N LYS A 76 6.37 3.40 14.52
CA LYS A 76 5.69 2.11 14.62
C LYS A 76 6.62 0.94 14.93
N SER A 77 7.92 1.05 14.63
CA SER A 77 8.90 0.03 15.00
C SER A 77 9.24 0.01 16.49
N ASP A 78 8.86 1.04 17.26
CA ASP A 78 9.20 1.22 18.68
C ASP A 78 10.72 1.08 18.96
N GLY A 79 11.54 1.71 18.09
CA GLY A 79 13.00 1.63 18.17
C GLY A 79 13.59 0.32 17.66
N GLY A 80 12.87 -0.41 16.83
CA GLY A 80 13.29 -1.70 16.28
C GLY A 80 14.12 -1.61 15.01
N ASP A 81 14.30 -2.74 14.35
CA ASP A 81 15.07 -2.88 13.12
C ASP A 81 14.24 -2.52 11.89
N PHE A 82 14.75 -1.60 11.08
CA PHE A 82 14.09 -1.14 9.88
C PHE A 82 14.68 -1.80 8.64
N VAL A 83 13.85 -2.47 7.84
CA VAL A 83 14.30 -3.15 6.62
C VAL A 83 13.79 -2.43 5.39
N VAL A 84 14.67 -2.15 4.43
CA VAL A 84 14.37 -1.61 3.11
C VAL A 84 14.62 -2.67 2.06
N ILE A 85 13.67 -2.91 1.17
CA ILE A 85 13.83 -3.81 0.03
C ILE A 85 13.68 -3.08 -1.30
N ARG A 86 14.48 -3.49 -2.29
CA ARG A 86 14.50 -2.94 -3.64
C ARG A 86 15.19 -3.89 -4.61
N THR A 87 14.98 -3.72 -5.93
CA THR A 87 15.70 -4.51 -6.94
C THR A 87 16.94 -3.81 -7.48
N SER A 88 17.04 -2.50 -7.35
CA SER A 88 18.14 -1.70 -7.94
C SER A 88 18.66 -0.64 -6.99
N ARG A 89 19.69 0.10 -7.44
CA ARG A 89 20.34 1.22 -6.71
C ARG A 89 21.18 0.74 -5.52
N SER A 90 21.29 1.54 -4.46
CA SER A 90 22.24 1.32 -3.35
C SER A 90 21.63 1.69 -1.98
N ASP A 91 22.43 2.26 -1.13
CA ASP A 91 22.28 2.55 0.29
C ASP A 91 21.58 3.88 0.61
N GLY A 92 20.90 4.52 -0.34
CA GLY A 92 20.34 5.86 -0.17
C GLY A 92 19.37 6.08 0.98
N TYR A 93 18.84 4.99 1.57
CA TYR A 93 17.97 5.06 2.75
C TYR A 93 18.71 4.95 4.08
N GLN A 94 20.02 4.56 4.09
CA GLN A 94 20.72 4.25 5.32
C GLN A 94 20.83 5.46 6.25
N ASP A 95 21.51 6.51 5.80
CA ASP A 95 21.69 7.73 6.60
C ASP A 95 20.38 8.48 6.80
N TYR A 96 19.51 8.51 5.75
CA TYR A 96 18.22 9.15 5.81
C TYR A 96 17.33 8.57 6.92
N ILE A 97 17.15 7.25 6.99
CA ILE A 97 16.28 6.65 8.01
C ILE A 97 17.00 6.64 9.37
N TYR A 98 18.28 6.27 9.41
CA TYR A 98 18.99 6.09 10.67
C TYR A 98 19.30 7.41 11.38
N SER A 99 19.79 8.41 10.61
CA SER A 99 20.33 9.66 11.17
C SER A 99 19.37 10.84 11.04
N ASP A 100 18.73 11.01 9.86
CA ASP A 100 17.91 12.18 9.61
C ASP A 100 16.51 12.01 10.22
N ILE A 101 15.86 10.86 10.04
CA ILE A 101 14.58 10.53 10.66
C ILE A 101 14.79 9.99 12.09
N GLY A 102 15.62 8.98 12.26
CA GLY A 102 15.95 8.37 13.56
C GLY A 102 14.84 7.46 14.11
N GLY A 103 15.00 7.08 15.37
CA GLY A 103 13.99 6.28 16.10
C GLY A 103 14.03 4.78 15.79
N VAL A 104 15.13 4.27 15.22
CA VAL A 104 15.34 2.86 14.90
C VAL A 104 16.67 2.36 15.46
N ASP A 105 16.78 1.06 15.79
CA ASP A 105 18.02 0.44 16.25
C ASP A 105 19.00 0.20 15.10
N SER A 106 18.48 -0.22 13.96
CA SER A 106 19.25 -0.43 12.73
C SER A 106 18.45 -0.16 11.47
N VAL A 107 19.17 0.02 10.35
CA VAL A 107 18.59 0.05 8.99
C VAL A 107 19.31 -0.96 8.13
N HIS A 108 18.57 -1.90 7.54
CA HIS A 108 19.07 -2.91 6.62
C HIS A 108 18.47 -2.68 5.23
N THR A 109 19.30 -2.42 4.21
CA THR A 109 18.83 -2.35 2.82
C THR A 109 19.27 -3.57 2.03
N LEU A 110 18.32 -4.30 1.46
CA LEU A 110 18.56 -5.47 0.61
C LEU A 110 18.27 -5.13 -0.85
N VAL A 111 19.24 -5.44 -1.74
CA VAL A 111 19.05 -5.35 -3.19
C VAL A 111 18.75 -6.75 -3.74
N ILE A 112 17.49 -6.99 -4.05
CA ILE A 112 16.94 -8.31 -4.40
C ILE A 112 16.50 -8.29 -5.87
N ASP A 113 17.46 -8.40 -6.79
CA ASP A 113 17.29 -8.17 -8.24
C ASP A 113 17.07 -9.45 -9.06
N THR A 114 16.98 -10.61 -8.41
CA THR A 114 16.72 -11.90 -9.07
C THR A 114 15.86 -12.80 -8.20
N ALA A 115 15.06 -13.66 -8.81
CA ALA A 115 14.26 -14.67 -8.10
C ALA A 115 15.14 -15.63 -7.27
N THR A 116 16.39 -15.88 -7.67
CA THR A 116 17.33 -16.66 -6.85
C THR A 116 17.63 -15.97 -5.52
N LYS A 117 17.87 -14.65 -5.53
CA LYS A 117 18.08 -13.88 -4.31
C LYS A 117 16.77 -13.77 -3.51
N ALA A 118 15.64 -13.58 -4.18
CA ALA A 118 14.32 -13.51 -3.54
C ALA A 118 13.93 -14.83 -2.83
N ASN A 119 14.49 -15.95 -3.26
CA ASN A 119 14.30 -17.26 -2.62
C ASN A 119 15.40 -17.65 -1.62
N ASP A 120 16.35 -16.76 -1.31
CA ASP A 120 17.41 -17.05 -0.37
C ASP A 120 16.89 -17.03 1.07
N PRO A 121 17.19 -18.03 1.92
CA PRO A 121 16.81 -18.05 3.32
C PRO A 121 17.31 -16.85 4.14
N TYR A 122 18.46 -16.28 3.76
CA TYR A 122 19.00 -15.08 4.37
C TYR A 122 18.02 -13.90 4.20
N VAL A 123 17.53 -13.69 2.97
CA VAL A 123 16.57 -12.61 2.64
C VAL A 123 15.27 -12.78 3.42
N GLU A 124 14.73 -14.00 3.43
CA GLU A 124 13.53 -14.32 4.21
C GLU A 124 13.71 -13.97 5.69
N THR A 125 14.82 -14.38 6.29
CA THR A 125 15.07 -14.16 7.71
C THR A 125 15.26 -12.67 8.01
N VAL A 126 16.03 -11.93 7.20
CA VAL A 126 16.21 -10.49 7.38
C VAL A 126 14.89 -9.74 7.31
N ILE A 127 14.04 -10.05 6.33
CA ILE A 127 12.73 -9.41 6.22
C ILE A 127 11.83 -9.77 7.42
N LYS A 128 11.78 -11.04 7.81
CA LYS A 128 10.95 -11.46 8.96
C LYS A 128 11.38 -10.86 10.30
N ASN A 129 12.66 -10.52 10.43
CA ASN A 129 13.17 -9.88 11.66
C ASN A 129 12.80 -8.39 11.76
N ALA A 130 12.34 -7.75 10.67
CA ALA A 130 12.01 -6.33 10.67
C ALA A 130 10.86 -5.97 11.65
N GLU A 131 10.99 -4.82 12.31
CA GLU A 131 9.92 -4.13 13.06
C GLU A 131 9.27 -3.00 12.23
N ALA A 132 9.87 -2.63 11.10
CA ALA A 132 9.25 -1.84 10.04
C ALA A 132 9.84 -2.23 8.68
N LEU A 133 9.00 -2.27 7.63
CA LEU A 133 9.41 -2.59 6.26
C LEU A 133 9.10 -1.44 5.31
N TRP A 134 10.07 -1.11 4.46
CA TRP A 134 9.91 -0.14 3.39
C TRP A 134 10.24 -0.71 2.02
N ILE A 135 9.33 -0.56 1.06
CA ILE A 135 9.55 -0.89 -0.34
C ILE A 135 9.89 0.39 -1.09
N ALA A 136 11.14 0.49 -1.51
CA ALA A 136 11.63 1.69 -2.20
C ALA A 136 10.96 1.92 -3.56
N GLY A 137 11.07 3.13 -4.08
CA GLY A 137 10.70 3.42 -5.46
C GLY A 137 11.58 2.68 -6.47
N GLY A 138 11.03 2.34 -7.62
CA GLY A 138 11.70 1.56 -8.66
C GLY A 138 10.79 1.24 -9.83
N ASP A 139 10.73 -0.02 -10.21
CA ASP A 139 9.84 -0.57 -11.23
C ASP A 139 8.97 -1.67 -10.61
N GLN A 140 7.66 -1.43 -10.52
CA GLN A 140 6.73 -2.40 -9.92
C GLN A 140 6.62 -3.70 -10.73
N ALA A 141 6.83 -3.65 -12.03
CA ALA A 141 6.85 -4.86 -12.85
C ALA A 141 8.09 -5.72 -12.55
N GLU A 142 9.25 -5.09 -12.32
CA GLU A 142 10.44 -5.79 -11.85
C GLU A 142 10.20 -6.40 -10.47
N TYR A 143 9.60 -5.67 -9.53
CA TYR A 143 9.26 -6.17 -8.19
C TYR A 143 8.35 -7.39 -8.26
N TYR A 144 7.23 -7.28 -8.98
CA TYR A 144 6.32 -8.41 -9.16
C TYR A 144 7.04 -9.62 -9.79
N ASN A 145 7.71 -9.44 -10.93
CA ASN A 145 8.36 -10.52 -11.65
C ASN A 145 9.49 -11.22 -10.87
N VAL A 146 10.15 -10.50 -9.97
CA VAL A 146 11.28 -11.04 -9.18
C VAL A 146 10.82 -11.62 -7.85
N TRP A 147 9.78 -11.05 -7.20
CA TRP A 147 9.41 -11.38 -5.83
C TRP A 147 8.16 -12.24 -5.69
N ASN A 148 7.21 -12.19 -6.66
CA ASN A 148 5.99 -12.99 -6.60
C ASN A 148 6.31 -14.50 -6.60
N GLY A 149 5.62 -15.26 -5.74
CA GLY A 149 5.83 -16.69 -5.54
C GLY A 149 7.16 -17.05 -4.87
N THR A 150 7.82 -16.08 -4.19
CA THR A 150 9.12 -16.29 -3.56
C THR A 150 9.06 -16.13 -2.04
N LYS A 151 10.21 -16.31 -1.38
CA LYS A 151 10.36 -16.08 0.06
C LYS A 151 10.25 -14.62 0.47
N VAL A 152 10.48 -13.66 -0.45
CA VAL A 152 10.24 -12.23 -0.20
C VAL A 152 8.75 -12.01 0.09
N GLU A 153 7.87 -12.46 -0.79
CA GLU A 153 6.42 -12.37 -0.59
C GLU A 153 5.99 -13.07 0.71
N THR A 154 6.42 -14.32 0.90
CA THR A 154 6.13 -15.06 2.15
C THR A 154 6.58 -14.31 3.41
N ALA A 155 7.71 -13.60 3.34
CA ALA A 155 8.21 -12.83 4.47
C ALA A 155 7.42 -11.54 4.69
N ILE A 156 6.99 -10.85 3.63
CA ILE A 156 6.10 -9.69 3.74
C ILE A 156 4.75 -10.12 4.34
N ASP A 157 4.17 -11.21 3.84
CA ASP A 157 2.92 -11.76 4.39
C ASP A 157 3.05 -12.14 5.87
N TYR A 158 4.21 -12.69 6.27
CA TYR A 158 4.49 -12.96 7.68
C TYR A 158 4.52 -11.66 8.52
N LEU A 159 5.19 -10.61 8.03
CA LEU A 159 5.23 -9.31 8.72
C LEU A 159 3.83 -8.75 8.94
N VAL A 160 2.99 -8.80 7.91
CA VAL A 160 1.64 -8.24 7.95
C VAL A 160 0.69 -9.08 8.80
N ASN A 161 0.65 -10.39 8.59
CA ASN A 161 -0.40 -11.26 9.16
C ASN A 161 -0.02 -11.88 10.50
N VAL A 162 1.27 -12.09 10.76
CA VAL A 162 1.74 -12.83 11.95
C VAL A 162 2.45 -11.91 12.93
N LYS A 163 3.49 -11.21 12.47
CA LYS A 163 4.25 -10.29 13.32
C LYS A 163 3.49 -8.97 13.54
N GLN A 164 2.60 -8.57 12.62
CA GLN A 164 1.80 -7.34 12.65
C GLN A 164 2.66 -6.07 12.69
N VAL A 165 3.60 -6.01 11.77
CA VAL A 165 4.56 -4.92 11.59
C VAL A 165 3.99 -3.88 10.62
N ALA A 166 4.38 -2.63 10.78
CA ALA A 166 4.04 -1.59 9.81
C ALA A 166 4.88 -1.78 8.53
N VAL A 167 4.19 -1.71 7.37
CA VAL A 167 4.79 -1.84 6.04
C VAL A 167 4.47 -0.61 5.20
N GLY A 168 5.39 -0.18 4.36
CA GLY A 168 5.13 0.96 3.49
C GLY A 168 5.93 0.92 2.21
N GLY A 169 5.57 1.80 1.28
CA GLY A 169 6.30 1.96 0.03
C GLY A 169 6.02 3.28 -0.66
N THR A 170 6.95 3.67 -1.52
CA THR A 170 6.85 4.88 -2.34
C THR A 170 6.86 4.53 -3.82
N SER A 171 6.08 5.26 -4.64
CA SER A 171 6.05 5.06 -6.10
C SER A 171 5.77 3.59 -6.45
N ALA A 172 6.69 2.90 -7.13
CA ALA A 172 6.57 1.47 -7.42
C ALA A 172 6.34 0.61 -6.17
N GLY A 173 6.92 0.98 -5.02
CA GLY A 173 6.70 0.29 -3.75
C GLY A 173 5.29 0.49 -3.20
N MET A 174 4.66 1.65 -3.40
CA MET A 174 3.26 1.86 -3.11
C MET A 174 2.37 1.03 -4.05
N ALA A 175 2.73 0.99 -5.34
CA ALA A 175 1.93 0.35 -6.39
C ALA A 175 1.77 -1.16 -6.25
N ILE A 176 2.56 -1.81 -5.38
CA ILE A 176 2.51 -3.25 -5.12
C ILE A 176 2.12 -3.60 -3.67
N LEU A 177 1.55 -2.65 -2.94
CA LEU A 177 1.08 -2.84 -1.56
C LEU A 177 -0.45 -2.86 -1.45
N SER A 178 -1.17 -2.97 -2.55
CA SER A 178 -2.63 -3.11 -2.58
C SER A 178 -3.02 -4.50 -3.08
N GLU A 179 -4.28 -4.89 -2.89
CA GLU A 179 -4.73 -6.19 -3.37
C GLU A 179 -4.72 -6.27 -4.90
N ILE A 180 -4.96 -5.14 -5.58
CA ILE A 180 -5.01 -5.11 -7.05
C ILE A 180 -3.87 -4.25 -7.57
N ASP A 181 -2.83 -4.91 -8.06
CA ASP A 181 -1.63 -4.27 -8.56
C ASP A 181 -1.70 -4.04 -10.07
N TYR A 182 -1.44 -2.81 -10.51
CA TYR A 182 -1.20 -2.53 -11.92
C TYR A 182 0.26 -2.85 -12.27
N ILE A 183 0.46 -3.92 -13.04
CA ILE A 183 1.78 -4.39 -13.47
C ILE A 183 1.91 -4.20 -14.99
N PRO A 184 2.53 -3.11 -15.47
CA PRO A 184 2.73 -2.89 -16.90
C PRO A 184 3.69 -3.94 -17.48
N ALA A 185 3.33 -4.50 -18.65
CA ALA A 185 4.18 -5.48 -19.34
C ALA A 185 5.44 -4.82 -19.97
N ASP A 186 5.38 -3.54 -20.29
CA ASP A 186 6.44 -2.74 -20.93
C ASP A 186 6.32 -1.29 -20.48
N LEU A 187 5.67 -0.44 -21.27
CA LEU A 187 5.39 0.95 -20.88
C LEU A 187 4.10 1.05 -20.07
N GLY A 188 4.06 1.96 -19.09
CA GLY A 188 2.83 2.29 -18.40
C GLY A 188 1.83 2.98 -19.33
N VAL A 189 0.53 2.71 -19.14
CA VAL A 189 -0.53 3.35 -19.93
C VAL A 189 -0.69 4.82 -19.53
N TYR A 190 -0.92 5.70 -20.50
CA TYR A 190 -1.35 7.08 -20.29
C TYR A 190 -2.86 7.16 -20.09
N SER A 191 -3.34 8.20 -19.38
CA SER A 191 -4.78 8.41 -19.16
C SER A 191 -5.56 8.50 -20.49
N SER A 192 -5.04 9.22 -21.48
CA SER A 192 -5.68 9.34 -22.80
C SER A 192 -5.78 8.01 -23.56
N GLU A 193 -4.79 7.14 -23.43
CA GLU A 193 -4.81 5.79 -24.03
C GLU A 193 -5.85 4.91 -23.32
N ALA A 194 -5.83 4.90 -21.99
CA ALA A 194 -6.75 4.13 -21.17
C ALA A 194 -8.21 4.53 -21.39
N LEU A 195 -8.47 5.83 -21.44
CA LEU A 195 -9.82 6.36 -21.69
C LEU A 195 -10.30 6.09 -23.11
N SER A 196 -9.41 6.10 -24.11
CA SER A 196 -9.76 5.84 -25.52
C SER A 196 -10.01 4.36 -25.80
N ASP A 197 -9.31 3.47 -25.11
CA ASP A 197 -9.50 2.02 -25.16
C ASP A 197 -9.15 1.41 -23.79
N PRO A 198 -10.15 1.06 -22.96
CA PRO A 198 -9.91 0.40 -21.68
C PRO A 198 -9.15 -0.92 -21.76
N TYR A 199 -9.01 -1.49 -22.97
CA TYR A 199 -8.25 -2.70 -23.25
C TYR A 199 -7.00 -2.41 -24.08
N HIS A 200 -6.51 -1.16 -24.05
CA HIS A 200 -5.25 -0.79 -24.68
C HIS A 200 -4.11 -1.74 -24.25
N GLN A 201 -3.18 -2.03 -25.14
CA GLN A 201 -2.11 -3.01 -24.87
C GLN A 201 -1.29 -2.71 -23.60
N TYR A 202 -1.15 -1.45 -23.20
CA TYR A 202 -0.46 -1.04 -21.97
C TYR A 202 -1.36 -1.01 -20.73
N MET A 203 -2.65 -1.25 -20.87
CA MET A 203 -3.54 -1.49 -19.71
C MET A 203 -3.24 -2.82 -19.01
N ALA A 204 -2.60 -3.71 -19.71
CA ALA A 204 -2.14 -5.04 -19.38
C ALA A 204 -2.69 -5.64 -18.05
N ASP A 205 -1.81 -6.08 -17.18
CA ASP A 205 -2.20 -6.98 -16.12
C ASP A 205 -2.44 -6.24 -14.80
N ARG A 206 -3.68 -6.33 -14.32
CA ARG A 206 -3.96 -6.12 -12.91
C ARG A 206 -3.80 -7.46 -12.23
N LYS A 207 -2.87 -7.54 -11.29
CA LYS A 207 -2.53 -8.76 -10.55
C LYS A 207 -3.17 -8.71 -9.17
N THR A 208 -3.61 -9.86 -8.69
CA THR A 208 -4.24 -10.03 -7.37
C THR A 208 -3.61 -11.19 -6.61
N ASP A 209 -2.35 -11.48 -6.89
CA ASP A 209 -1.64 -12.65 -6.40
C ASP A 209 -0.24 -12.33 -5.86
N PHE A 210 0.04 -11.07 -5.51
CA PHE A 210 1.23 -10.66 -4.78
C PHE A 210 0.83 -10.29 -3.33
N VAL A 211 1.35 -9.29 -2.70
CA VAL A 211 1.08 -8.95 -1.28
C VAL A 211 -0.37 -8.47 -1.10
N THR A 212 -1.31 -9.41 -0.95
CA THR A 212 -2.75 -9.13 -0.89
C THR A 212 -3.28 -8.96 0.54
N SER A 213 -2.42 -9.08 1.53
CA SER A 213 -2.80 -9.17 2.94
C SER A 213 -2.64 -7.87 3.74
N VAL A 214 -2.20 -6.78 3.10
CA VAL A 214 -2.07 -5.48 3.77
C VAL A 214 -3.44 -5.03 4.30
N PRO A 215 -3.58 -4.73 5.60
CA PRO A 215 -4.87 -4.36 6.16
C PRO A 215 -5.49 -3.16 5.45
N TYR A 216 -6.79 -3.24 5.19
CA TYR A 216 -7.59 -2.20 4.52
C TYR A 216 -7.17 -1.91 3.08
N SER A 217 -6.45 -2.83 2.40
CA SER A 217 -6.13 -2.72 0.98
C SER A 217 -7.01 -3.60 0.07
N ALA A 218 -7.95 -4.34 0.64
CA ALA A 218 -8.84 -5.20 -0.11
C ALA A 218 -9.67 -4.42 -1.13
N ASP A 219 -9.78 -4.97 -2.35
CA ASP A 219 -10.49 -4.37 -3.48
C ASP A 219 -9.94 -2.99 -3.92
N ILE A 220 -8.78 -2.59 -3.42
CA ILE A 220 -8.13 -1.32 -3.75
C ILE A 220 -7.11 -1.50 -4.86
N VAL A 221 -7.10 -0.57 -5.82
CA VAL A 221 -5.97 -0.32 -6.71
C VAL A 221 -5.29 0.99 -6.31
N THR A 222 -3.97 1.03 -6.31
CA THR A 222 -3.22 2.25 -5.99
C THR A 222 -2.65 2.91 -7.23
N ASP A 223 -2.52 4.26 -7.20
CA ASP A 223 -1.77 5.01 -8.21
C ASP A 223 -0.88 6.09 -7.57
N THR A 224 0.21 6.43 -8.23
CA THR A 224 1.32 7.22 -7.69
C THR A 224 1.69 8.33 -8.64
N HIS A 225 2.44 9.37 -8.19
CA HIS A 225 2.78 10.53 -9.04
C HIS A 225 1.53 11.06 -9.76
N PHE A 226 0.43 11.18 -9.01
CA PHE A 226 -0.90 11.16 -9.60
C PHE A 226 -1.16 12.39 -10.47
N SER A 227 -1.09 13.58 -9.92
CA SER A 227 -1.28 14.82 -10.67
C SER A 227 -0.10 15.14 -11.60
N GLU A 228 1.15 14.86 -11.16
CA GLU A 228 2.36 15.14 -11.94
C GLU A 228 2.44 14.37 -13.25
N ARG A 229 1.73 13.25 -13.35
CA ARG A 229 1.74 12.38 -14.56
C ARG A 229 0.37 12.19 -15.18
N ASP A 230 -0.60 13.05 -14.85
CA ASP A 230 -1.97 12.99 -15.37
C ASP A 230 -2.56 11.57 -15.31
N ARG A 231 -2.75 11.05 -14.08
CA ARG A 231 -3.13 9.65 -13.90
C ARG A 231 -4.60 9.39 -13.61
N LEU A 232 -5.43 10.43 -13.52
CA LEU A 232 -6.86 10.30 -13.23
C LEU A 232 -7.57 9.34 -14.20
N GLY A 233 -7.35 9.54 -15.51
CA GLY A 233 -8.05 8.75 -16.52
C GLY A 233 -7.69 7.27 -16.49
N ARG A 234 -6.41 6.94 -16.26
CA ARG A 234 -6.00 5.54 -16.15
C ARG A 234 -6.52 4.89 -14.87
N THR A 235 -6.53 5.61 -13.73
CA THR A 235 -7.04 5.10 -12.46
C THR A 235 -8.53 4.79 -12.54
N ILE A 236 -9.34 5.70 -13.10
CA ILE A 236 -10.75 5.45 -13.35
C ILE A 236 -10.94 4.26 -14.29
N THR A 237 -10.08 4.12 -15.32
CA THR A 237 -10.16 2.99 -16.23
C THR A 237 -9.78 1.67 -15.54
N PHE A 238 -8.81 1.66 -14.61
CA PHE A 238 -8.52 0.49 -13.79
C PHE A 238 -9.75 0.06 -12.98
N MET A 239 -10.43 1.01 -12.33
CA MET A 239 -11.66 0.74 -11.58
C MET A 239 -12.77 0.18 -12.48
N ALA A 240 -13.01 0.80 -13.64
CA ALA A 240 -13.99 0.31 -14.63
C ALA A 240 -13.69 -1.14 -15.05
N ARG A 241 -12.43 -1.43 -15.35
CA ARG A 241 -11.96 -2.77 -15.73
C ARG A 241 -12.08 -3.78 -14.59
N ASN A 242 -11.80 -3.38 -13.34
CA ASN A 242 -11.94 -4.26 -12.18
C ASN A 242 -13.38 -4.74 -12.03
N ILE A 243 -14.37 -3.85 -12.27
CA ILE A 243 -15.80 -4.20 -12.25
C ILE A 243 -16.15 -5.11 -13.43
N VAL A 244 -15.82 -4.73 -14.66
CA VAL A 244 -16.26 -5.43 -15.87
C VAL A 244 -15.58 -6.79 -16.03
N ASP A 245 -14.30 -6.89 -15.63
CA ASP A 245 -13.56 -8.16 -15.65
C ASP A 245 -13.92 -9.07 -14.46
N GLY A 246 -14.75 -8.60 -13.52
CA GLY A 246 -15.25 -9.38 -12.38
C GLY A 246 -14.23 -9.58 -11.26
N LEU A 247 -13.20 -8.72 -11.17
CA LEU A 247 -12.27 -8.72 -10.04
C LEU A 247 -12.95 -8.17 -8.79
N THR A 248 -13.78 -7.13 -8.95
CA THR A 248 -14.51 -6.48 -7.87
C THR A 248 -15.99 -6.29 -8.22
N THR A 249 -16.79 -5.89 -7.24
CA THR A 249 -18.16 -5.40 -7.45
C THR A 249 -18.17 -3.87 -7.42
N VAL A 250 -19.23 -3.23 -7.90
CA VAL A 250 -19.35 -1.75 -7.83
C VAL A 250 -19.13 -1.25 -6.40
N SER A 251 -19.83 -1.84 -5.42
CA SER A 251 -19.71 -1.43 -4.01
C SER A 251 -18.40 -1.81 -3.33
N GLY A 252 -17.57 -2.63 -3.97
CA GLY A 252 -16.26 -3.05 -3.51
C GLY A 252 -15.14 -2.54 -4.40
N THR A 253 -15.36 -1.55 -5.26
CA THR A 253 -14.28 -1.01 -6.11
C THR A 253 -13.79 0.32 -5.58
N TYR A 254 -12.54 0.34 -5.14
CA TYR A 254 -11.89 1.49 -4.54
C TYR A 254 -10.53 1.77 -5.20
N ALA A 255 -10.04 3.01 -5.05
CA ALA A 255 -8.64 3.34 -5.36
C ALA A 255 -8.10 4.36 -4.37
N ILE A 256 -6.78 4.32 -4.16
CA ILE A 256 -6.02 5.34 -3.43
C ILE A 256 -4.93 5.85 -4.37
N ALA A 257 -4.90 7.16 -4.59
CA ALA A 257 -3.84 7.78 -5.37
C ALA A 257 -3.16 8.89 -4.57
N CYS A 258 -1.88 9.08 -4.81
CA CYS A 258 -1.09 10.10 -4.14
C CYS A 258 -0.24 10.90 -5.14
N ASP A 259 -0.21 12.23 -4.97
CA ASP A 259 0.75 13.11 -5.60
C ASP A 259 2.16 12.85 -5.07
N GLU A 260 3.19 13.34 -5.77
CA GLU A 260 4.57 13.35 -5.25
C GLU A 260 4.59 14.14 -3.92
N GLY A 261 5.25 13.59 -2.91
CA GLY A 261 5.29 14.18 -1.57
C GLY A 261 4.10 13.88 -0.67
N ALA A 262 2.96 13.47 -1.22
CA ALA A 262 1.81 13.02 -0.41
C ALA A 262 1.98 11.59 0.09
N ALA A 263 1.53 11.35 1.33
CA ALA A 263 1.53 10.03 1.95
C ALA A 263 0.28 9.79 2.78
N VAL A 264 -0.29 8.59 2.63
CA VAL A 264 -1.42 8.07 3.42
C VAL A 264 -0.88 7.05 4.41
N CYS A 265 -0.89 7.39 5.70
CA CYS A 265 -0.40 6.53 6.79
C CYS A 265 -1.58 5.95 7.56
N VAL A 266 -1.85 4.66 7.36
CA VAL A 266 -3.01 3.95 7.90
C VAL A 266 -2.61 3.18 9.15
N ASP A 267 -3.32 3.38 10.26
CA ASP A 267 -3.09 2.64 11.50
C ASP A 267 -3.81 1.27 11.51
N ALA A 268 -3.58 0.50 12.57
CA ALA A 268 -4.18 -0.83 12.76
C ALA A 268 -5.73 -0.83 12.82
N ASN A 269 -6.37 0.35 12.94
CA ASN A 269 -7.82 0.49 12.98
C ASN A 269 -8.41 1.02 11.66
N GLY A 270 -7.59 1.20 10.62
CA GLY A 270 -8.02 1.76 9.34
C GLY A 270 -8.16 3.28 9.33
N GLN A 271 -7.61 3.96 10.36
CA GLN A 271 -7.60 5.42 10.40
C GLN A 271 -6.33 5.93 9.74
N ALA A 272 -6.50 6.72 8.68
CA ALA A 272 -5.39 7.29 7.93
C ALA A 272 -5.12 8.74 8.34
N LYS A 273 -3.84 9.10 8.46
CA LYS A 273 -3.35 10.47 8.45
C LYS A 273 -2.76 10.77 7.09
N ILE A 274 -3.02 11.97 6.57
CA ILE A 274 -2.52 12.39 5.28
C ILE A 274 -1.39 13.42 5.50
N PHE A 275 -0.18 12.99 5.15
CA PHE A 275 1.02 13.82 5.21
C PHE A 275 1.35 14.41 3.84
N GLY A 276 2.06 15.53 3.83
CA GLY A 276 2.51 16.21 2.62
C GLY A 276 3.53 17.28 2.98
N TRP A 277 4.26 17.82 2.00
CA TRP A 277 5.27 18.82 2.23
C TRP A 277 4.66 20.19 2.59
N ALA A 278 5.40 21.00 3.36
CA ALA A 278 4.92 22.30 3.82
C ALA A 278 4.70 23.30 2.69
N ASP A 279 5.61 23.32 1.72
CA ASP A 279 5.71 24.34 0.67
C ASP A 279 5.01 23.94 -0.64
N TYR A 280 4.41 22.73 -0.70
CA TYR A 280 3.74 22.21 -1.88
C TYR A 280 2.28 21.91 -1.59
N THR A 281 1.48 21.81 -2.66
CA THR A 281 0.07 21.45 -2.56
C THR A 281 -0.09 20.02 -3.06
N ASP A 282 0.22 19.07 -2.19
CA ASP A 282 0.18 17.65 -2.50
C ASP A 282 -1.09 17.04 -1.96
N TYR A 283 -1.79 16.25 -2.79
CA TYR A 283 -3.05 15.65 -2.43
C TYR A 283 -2.96 14.12 -2.37
N ALA A 284 -3.80 13.55 -1.51
CA ALA A 284 -4.22 12.16 -1.61
C ALA A 284 -5.67 12.12 -2.10
N PHE A 285 -6.00 11.09 -2.87
CA PHE A 285 -7.30 10.90 -3.50
C PHE A 285 -7.82 9.52 -3.14
N PHE A 286 -9.07 9.47 -2.66
CA PHE A 286 -9.75 8.22 -2.31
C PHE A 286 -10.96 8.07 -3.20
N PHE A 287 -10.97 7.04 -4.04
CA PHE A 287 -12.01 6.79 -5.03
C PHE A 287 -12.92 5.67 -4.60
N LYS A 288 -14.20 5.81 -4.86
CA LYS A 288 -15.18 4.72 -4.85
C LYS A 288 -16.01 4.74 -6.11
N ALA A 289 -16.31 3.56 -6.63
CA ALA A 289 -17.24 3.45 -7.75
C ALA A 289 -18.68 3.66 -7.29
N ASP A 290 -19.47 4.41 -8.06
CA ASP A 290 -20.86 4.71 -7.76
C ASP A 290 -21.83 3.92 -8.66
N SER A 291 -21.38 3.50 -9.84
CA SER A 291 -22.21 2.76 -10.82
C SER A 291 -21.39 1.72 -11.58
N THR A 292 -22.06 0.94 -12.42
CA THR A 292 -21.42 0.07 -13.40
C THR A 292 -21.07 0.87 -14.65
N PRO A 293 -19.90 0.67 -15.29
CA PRO A 293 -19.59 1.33 -16.55
C PRO A 293 -20.63 1.04 -17.66
N ASP A 294 -21.09 2.09 -18.36
CA ASP A 294 -22.01 1.95 -19.49
C ASP A 294 -21.34 1.29 -20.69
N THR A 295 -20.07 1.65 -20.95
CA THR A 295 -19.23 1.04 -21.98
C THR A 295 -17.79 0.95 -21.47
N CYS A 296 -17.31 -0.29 -21.31
CA CYS A 296 -15.91 -0.60 -21.04
C CYS A 296 -15.56 -1.85 -21.85
N ALA A 297 -15.17 -1.64 -23.12
CA ALA A 297 -14.94 -2.70 -24.08
C ALA A 297 -13.74 -2.39 -24.98
N SER A 298 -13.07 -3.43 -25.48
CA SER A 298 -11.92 -3.29 -26.37
C SER A 298 -12.26 -2.50 -27.64
N GLY A 299 -11.42 -1.54 -27.97
CA GLY A 299 -11.56 -0.70 -29.16
C GLY A 299 -12.70 0.34 -29.08
N SER A 300 -13.23 0.56 -27.89
CA SER A 300 -14.27 1.58 -27.66
C SER A 300 -13.85 2.50 -26.52
N PRO A 301 -14.06 3.82 -26.66
CA PRO A 301 -13.78 4.74 -25.55
C PRO A 301 -14.62 4.40 -24.32
N LEU A 302 -14.03 4.58 -23.14
CA LEU A 302 -14.75 4.43 -21.87
C LEU A 302 -15.94 5.40 -21.82
N HIS A 303 -17.12 4.88 -21.48
CA HIS A 303 -18.29 5.67 -21.14
C HIS A 303 -18.82 5.20 -19.79
N TRP A 304 -18.91 6.12 -18.84
CA TRP A 304 -19.29 5.80 -17.48
C TRP A 304 -19.92 7.02 -16.81
N VAL A 305 -21.24 7.06 -16.77
CA VAL A 305 -22.02 8.10 -16.10
C VAL A 305 -22.17 7.74 -14.61
N ASP A 306 -22.14 8.75 -13.75
CA ASP A 306 -22.07 8.57 -12.29
C ASP A 306 -20.96 7.57 -11.92
N ALA A 307 -19.77 7.80 -12.49
CA ALA A 307 -18.69 6.80 -12.48
C ALA A 307 -18.11 6.60 -11.09
N VAL A 308 -17.52 7.67 -10.56
CA VAL A 308 -16.80 7.62 -9.29
C VAL A 308 -17.04 8.86 -8.46
N SER A 309 -17.11 8.69 -7.14
CA SER A 309 -16.90 9.74 -6.16
C SER A 309 -15.45 9.73 -5.71
N VAL A 310 -14.83 10.91 -5.67
CA VAL A 310 -13.43 11.10 -5.29
C VAL A 310 -13.37 12.02 -4.06
N TYR A 311 -12.75 11.56 -2.97
CA TYR A 311 -12.41 12.41 -1.85
C TYR A 311 -11.01 12.94 -2.03
N LYS A 312 -10.89 14.23 -2.37
CA LYS A 312 -9.62 14.95 -2.53
C LYS A 312 -9.25 15.59 -1.20
N VAL A 313 -8.05 15.35 -0.72
CA VAL A 313 -7.59 15.86 0.57
C VAL A 313 -6.12 16.23 0.53
N ARG A 314 -5.81 17.45 0.98
CA ARG A 314 -4.44 17.93 1.03
C ARG A 314 -3.65 17.26 2.16
N GLY A 315 -2.41 16.86 1.86
CA GLY A 315 -1.41 16.48 2.84
C GLY A 315 -0.81 17.71 3.55
N TYR A 316 -0.51 17.54 4.84
CA TYR A 316 0.23 18.53 5.62
C TYR A 316 1.31 17.82 6.46
N PRO A 317 2.44 18.51 6.78
CA PRO A 317 3.45 17.93 7.69
C PRO A 317 2.88 17.48 9.03
N SER A 318 1.86 18.17 9.53
CA SER A 318 1.19 17.82 10.79
C SER A 318 0.31 16.57 10.75
N GLY A 319 -0.01 16.04 9.56
CA GLY A 319 -0.95 14.91 9.39
C GLY A 319 -2.33 15.19 10.01
N THR A 320 -2.81 16.43 9.93
CA THR A 320 -4.08 16.85 10.57
C THR A 320 -5.31 16.39 9.81
N ASN A 321 -5.19 16.24 8.50
CA ASN A 321 -6.27 15.71 7.67
C ASN A 321 -6.27 14.19 7.76
N THR A 322 -7.46 13.59 7.79
CA THR A 322 -7.63 12.16 8.03
C THR A 322 -8.62 11.52 7.08
N PHE A 323 -8.50 10.21 6.91
CA PHE A 323 -9.47 9.40 6.20
C PHE A 323 -9.71 8.06 6.93
N ASP A 324 -10.95 7.66 7.05
CA ASP A 324 -11.37 6.39 7.64
C ASP A 324 -11.64 5.38 6.52
N LEU A 325 -10.73 4.40 6.35
CA LEU A 325 -10.85 3.37 5.31
C LEU A 325 -11.94 2.34 5.62
N VAL A 326 -12.38 2.23 6.88
CA VAL A 326 -13.47 1.32 7.26
C VAL A 326 -14.82 1.88 6.81
N ASN A 327 -15.06 3.18 7.07
CA ASN A 327 -16.32 3.84 6.75
C ASN A 327 -16.27 4.64 5.45
N TRP A 328 -15.11 4.74 4.82
CA TRP A 328 -14.83 5.48 3.60
C TRP A 328 -15.25 6.95 3.71
N THR A 329 -14.77 7.62 4.75
CA THR A 329 -15.08 9.02 5.07
C THR A 329 -13.83 9.76 5.53
N GLY A 330 -13.75 11.08 5.26
CA GLY A 330 -12.57 11.87 5.60
C GLY A 330 -12.87 13.21 6.26
N THR A 331 -11.82 13.86 6.75
CA THR A 331 -11.84 15.23 7.28
C THR A 331 -10.79 16.08 6.60
N GLY A 332 -11.10 17.37 6.40
CA GLY A 332 -10.17 18.34 5.81
C GLY A 332 -10.07 18.32 4.28
N GLY A 333 -10.90 17.53 3.60
CA GLY A 333 -11.04 17.46 2.16
C GLY A 333 -12.48 17.59 1.70
N SER A 334 -12.73 17.33 0.43
CA SER A 334 -14.06 17.40 -0.21
C SER A 334 -14.33 16.19 -1.09
N TRP A 335 -15.59 15.81 -1.20
CA TRP A 335 -16.07 14.85 -2.19
C TRP A 335 -16.37 15.55 -3.50
N GLU A 336 -15.91 14.97 -4.60
CA GLU A 336 -16.17 15.38 -5.96
C GLU A 336 -16.69 14.19 -6.76
N SER A 337 -17.52 14.46 -7.78
CA SER A 337 -18.00 13.43 -8.70
C SER A 337 -17.29 13.57 -10.03
N VAL A 338 -16.90 12.45 -10.62
CA VAL A 338 -16.26 12.39 -11.93
C VAL A 338 -17.04 11.47 -12.83
N ASN A 339 -17.34 11.93 -14.05
CA ASN A 339 -17.95 11.14 -15.11
C ASN A 339 -17.00 11.00 -16.30
N VAL A 340 -17.19 9.95 -17.07
CA VAL A 340 -16.47 9.74 -18.32
C VAL A 340 -17.45 9.64 -19.47
N SER A 341 -17.38 10.57 -20.43
CA SER A 341 -18.21 10.58 -21.63
C SER A 341 -17.37 10.32 -22.87
N ASN A 342 -17.47 9.09 -23.42
CA ASN A 342 -16.76 8.70 -24.64
C ASN A 342 -15.24 9.02 -24.56
N GLY A 343 -14.60 8.63 -23.48
CA GLY A 343 -13.18 8.84 -23.27
C GLY A 343 -12.76 10.23 -22.77
N SER A 344 -13.73 11.10 -22.45
CA SER A 344 -13.47 12.43 -21.90
C SER A 344 -13.99 12.53 -20.47
N ILE A 345 -13.15 13.04 -19.57
CA ILE A 345 -13.48 13.32 -18.17
C ILE A 345 -14.15 14.69 -18.10
N ASP A 346 -15.22 14.84 -17.31
CA ASP A 346 -15.96 16.08 -17.11
C ASP A 346 -15.44 16.96 -15.98
N ASN A 347 -14.76 16.36 -15.00
CA ASN A 347 -14.20 17.04 -13.83
C ASN A 347 -12.80 16.51 -13.54
N ASP A 348 -11.78 17.35 -13.78
CA ASP A 348 -10.40 16.99 -13.49
C ASP A 348 -10.03 17.36 -12.04
N VAL A 349 -10.20 16.40 -11.16
CA VAL A 349 -9.91 16.56 -9.73
C VAL A 349 -8.42 16.72 -9.40
N GLN A 350 -7.51 16.52 -10.38
CA GLN A 350 -6.06 16.72 -10.21
C GLN A 350 -5.68 18.20 -10.20
N GLU A 351 -6.50 19.05 -10.83
CA GLU A 351 -6.25 20.49 -10.85
C GLU A 351 -6.21 21.05 -9.41
N PRO A 352 -5.28 21.95 -9.08
CA PRO A 352 -5.27 22.64 -7.79
C PRO A 352 -6.54 23.47 -7.61
N ASP A 353 -7.02 23.58 -6.38
CA ASP A 353 -8.18 24.40 -5.99
C ASP A 353 -7.89 25.90 -6.12
#